data_65a9aa259aac9ced865daf11189852cc
#
_entry.id   65a9aa259aac9ced865daf11189852cc
#
_cell.length_a   1.000
_cell.length_b   1.000
_cell.length_c   1.000
_cell.angle_alpha   90.00
_cell.angle_beta   90.00
_cell.angle_gamma   90.00
#
_symmetry.space_group_name_H-M   'P 1'
#
loop_
_entity.id
_entity.type
_entity.pdbx_description
1 polymer ?
#
loop_
_entity_poly.entity_id
_entity_poly.type
_entity_poly.pdbx_seq_one_letter_code
_entity_poly.pdbx_strand_id
1 'polypeptide(L)'
;SDMDELNMAVMVNLSGFRGKFLEWSLDNVKRNFDNRFAVFLNINFEELDDEGWPNSALKMLDEGVSQGVKGLKVYKGLGLTDKDNDGNRIAVDDIRLDPIWKKCGELGIPILIHSGEPASFWKDNDKYNERWLELKQKPGRYRSIDE
;
A
#
# COMPACT_ATOMS: atom_id res chain seq x y z
N SER A 1 -11.43 20.03 -16.38
CA SER A 1 -10.66 18.76 -16.30
C SER A 1 -11.64 17.61 -16.19
N ASP A 2 -11.20 16.40 -16.51
CA ASP A 2 -12.04 15.19 -16.39
C ASP A 2 -12.65 15.03 -15.00
N MET A 3 -11.92 15.42 -13.95
CA MET A 3 -12.43 15.43 -12.59
C MET A 3 -13.62 16.38 -12.41
N ASP A 4 -13.62 17.52 -13.06
CA ASP A 4 -14.73 18.50 -12.98
C ASP A 4 -15.96 17.98 -13.73
N GLU A 5 -15.74 17.37 -14.89
CA GLU A 5 -16.80 16.74 -15.68
C GLU A 5 -17.46 15.57 -14.95
N LEU A 6 -16.67 14.84 -14.13
CA LEU A 6 -17.14 13.73 -13.30
C LEU A 6 -17.64 14.18 -11.92
N ASN A 7 -17.66 15.48 -11.64
CA ASN A 7 -18.01 16.05 -10.33
C ASN A 7 -17.18 15.48 -9.16
N MET A 8 -15.90 15.19 -9.43
CA MET A 8 -14.95 14.67 -8.43
C MET A 8 -14.18 15.81 -7.78
N ALA A 9 -14.34 16.01 -6.48
CA ALA A 9 -13.62 17.04 -5.75
C ALA A 9 -12.15 16.66 -5.50
N VAL A 10 -11.90 15.44 -5.02
CA VAL A 10 -10.58 14.95 -4.65
C VAL A 10 -10.41 13.50 -5.10
N MET A 11 -9.21 13.15 -5.53
CA MET A 11 -8.79 11.77 -5.82
C MET A 11 -7.68 11.35 -4.86
N VAL A 12 -7.71 10.10 -4.40
CA VAL A 12 -6.66 9.54 -3.54
C VAL A 12 -5.66 8.77 -4.38
N ASN A 13 -4.39 9.19 -4.36
CA ASN A 13 -3.29 8.45 -4.95
C ASN A 13 -2.70 7.49 -3.91
N LEU A 14 -2.98 6.20 -4.05
CA LEU A 14 -2.51 5.13 -3.18
C LEU A 14 -1.11 4.60 -3.56
N SER A 15 -0.51 5.14 -4.61
CA SER A 15 0.79 4.73 -5.14
C SER A 15 1.84 5.85 -5.04
N GLY A 16 1.83 6.58 -3.91
CA GLY A 16 2.84 7.61 -3.63
C GLY A 16 4.24 7.03 -3.45
N PHE A 17 4.32 5.72 -3.15
CA PHE A 17 5.57 5.03 -2.87
C PHE A 17 6.33 5.63 -1.68
N ARG A 18 7.68 5.72 -1.77
CA ARG A 18 8.60 6.25 -0.76
C ARG A 18 9.82 6.90 -1.43
N GLY A 19 10.62 7.63 -0.65
CA GLY A 19 11.84 8.26 -1.12
C GLY A 19 11.58 9.19 -2.32
N LYS A 20 12.46 9.17 -3.32
CA LYS A 20 12.40 10.06 -4.49
C LYS A 20 11.09 9.98 -5.29
N PHE A 21 10.44 8.82 -5.33
CA PHE A 21 9.14 8.67 -5.99
C PHE A 21 8.04 9.40 -5.23
N LEU A 22 8.07 9.36 -3.90
CA LEU A 22 7.14 10.13 -3.08
C LEU A 22 7.34 11.64 -3.26
N GLU A 23 8.58 12.09 -3.21
CA GLU A 23 8.93 13.50 -3.45
C GLU A 23 8.43 13.97 -4.81
N TRP A 24 8.69 13.20 -5.87
CA TRP A 24 8.20 13.50 -7.22
C TRP A 24 6.67 13.53 -7.28
N SER A 25 5.99 12.57 -6.66
CA SER A 25 4.53 12.51 -6.60
C SER A 25 3.93 13.75 -5.92
N LEU A 26 4.48 14.11 -4.75
CA LEU A 26 4.02 15.28 -3.99
C LEU A 26 4.27 16.58 -4.75
N ASP A 27 5.45 16.73 -5.35
CA ASP A 27 5.80 17.88 -6.18
C ASP A 27 4.87 18.04 -7.39
N ASN A 28 4.59 16.92 -8.08
CA ASN A 28 3.70 16.93 -9.23
C ASN A 28 2.27 17.33 -8.84
N VAL A 29 1.75 16.79 -7.74
CA VAL A 29 0.44 17.15 -7.22
C VAL A 29 0.39 18.62 -6.83
N LYS A 30 1.37 19.11 -6.06
CA LYS A 30 1.43 20.51 -5.61
C LYS A 30 1.48 21.51 -6.78
N ARG A 31 2.24 21.20 -7.84
CA ARG A 31 2.41 22.11 -8.98
C ARG A 31 1.20 22.12 -9.92
N ASN A 32 0.56 20.98 -10.12
CA ASN A 32 -0.41 20.82 -11.21
C ASN A 32 -1.85 20.62 -10.73
N PHE A 33 -2.04 20.17 -9.48
CA PHE A 33 -3.33 19.69 -9.00
C PHE A 33 -3.59 20.06 -7.54
N ASP A 34 -3.20 21.26 -7.13
CA ASP A 34 -3.32 21.71 -5.75
C ASP A 34 -4.73 21.45 -5.18
N ASN A 35 -4.77 20.83 -4.00
CA ASN A 35 -5.99 20.41 -3.30
C ASN A 35 -6.90 19.39 -4.02
N ARG A 36 -6.47 18.82 -5.16
CA ARG A 36 -7.25 17.84 -5.94
C ARG A 36 -6.81 16.39 -5.70
N PHE A 37 -5.66 16.18 -5.05
CA PHE A 37 -5.14 14.86 -4.74
C PHE A 37 -4.69 14.72 -3.29
N ALA A 38 -5.03 13.57 -2.68
CA ALA A 38 -4.45 13.11 -1.44
C ALA A 38 -3.45 11.99 -1.75
N VAL A 39 -2.17 12.20 -1.46
CA VAL A 39 -1.11 11.21 -1.70
C VAL A 39 -0.88 10.38 -0.44
N PHE A 40 -0.90 9.04 -0.58
CA PHE A 40 -0.58 8.10 0.48
C PHE A 40 0.81 7.52 0.24
N LEU A 41 1.63 7.47 1.27
CA LEU A 41 2.94 6.81 1.23
C LEU A 41 2.80 5.30 1.42
N ASN A 42 3.88 4.56 1.12
CA ASN A 42 3.98 3.12 1.31
C ASN A 42 5.25 2.78 2.09
N ILE A 43 5.14 1.83 3.01
CA ILE A 43 6.27 1.26 3.77
C ILE A 43 6.57 -0.13 3.21
N ASN A 44 7.85 -0.53 3.23
CA ASN A 44 8.25 -1.90 2.93
C ASN A 44 8.26 -2.73 4.22
N PHE A 45 7.34 -3.66 4.35
CA PHE A 45 7.21 -4.51 5.53
C PHE A 45 8.11 -5.75 5.50
N GLU A 46 8.64 -6.13 4.32
CA GLU A 46 9.64 -7.20 4.21
C GLU A 46 10.96 -6.86 4.92
N GLU A 47 11.21 -5.58 5.21
CA GLU A 47 12.37 -5.10 5.96
C GLU A 47 12.14 -5.13 7.49
N LEU A 48 11.06 -5.75 7.98
CA LEU A 48 10.62 -5.72 9.39
C LEU A 48 11.71 -6.16 10.38
N ASP A 49 12.54 -7.12 10.00
CA ASP A 49 13.60 -7.67 10.83
C ASP A 49 14.95 -6.97 10.60
N ASP A 50 15.04 -5.98 9.73
CA ASP A 50 16.27 -5.25 9.49
C ASP A 50 16.60 -4.36 10.70
N GLU A 51 17.88 -4.28 11.02
CA GLU A 51 18.35 -3.45 12.14
C GLU A 51 17.93 -1.98 11.92
N GLY A 52 17.17 -1.44 12.88
CA GLY A 52 16.70 -0.06 12.84
C GLY A 52 15.47 0.18 11.95
N TRP A 53 14.88 -0.85 11.33
CA TRP A 53 13.69 -0.69 10.50
C TRP A 53 12.54 0.05 11.18
N PRO A 54 12.14 -0.25 12.44
CA PRO A 54 11.04 0.50 13.07
C PRO A 54 11.31 2.00 13.08
N ASN A 55 12.53 2.40 13.43
CA ASN A 55 12.89 3.82 13.48
C ASN A 55 12.91 4.47 12.09
N SER A 56 13.41 3.77 11.06
CA SER A 56 13.43 4.28 9.69
C SER A 56 12.01 4.44 9.14
N ALA A 57 11.12 3.50 9.42
CA ALA A 57 9.72 3.57 9.03
C ALA A 57 8.97 4.70 9.76
N LEU A 58 9.18 4.87 11.06
CA LEU A 58 8.61 5.98 11.84
C LEU A 58 9.08 7.34 11.33
N LYS A 59 10.38 7.47 11.04
CA LYS A 59 10.95 8.68 10.45
C LYS A 59 10.33 8.98 9.07
N MET A 60 10.15 7.96 8.24
CA MET A 60 9.50 8.10 6.93
C MET A 60 8.06 8.64 7.05
N LEU A 61 7.30 8.19 8.07
CA LEU A 61 5.95 8.70 8.34
C LEU A 61 6.00 10.20 8.74
N ASP A 62 6.88 10.57 9.67
CA ASP A 62 7.04 11.96 10.11
C ASP A 62 7.41 12.88 8.93
N GLU A 63 8.43 12.51 8.17
CA GLU A 63 8.90 13.27 7.00
C GLU A 63 7.83 13.34 5.92
N GLY A 64 7.17 12.22 5.61
CA GLY A 64 6.11 12.17 4.61
C GLY A 64 4.94 13.09 4.94
N VAL A 65 4.47 13.07 6.19
CA VAL A 65 3.39 13.96 6.64
C VAL A 65 3.82 15.42 6.59
N SER A 66 5.04 15.74 7.01
CA SER A 66 5.59 17.10 6.91
C SER A 66 5.65 17.63 5.49
N GLN A 67 5.83 16.74 4.50
CA GLN A 67 5.85 17.04 3.07
C GLN A 67 4.45 17.09 2.43
N GLY A 68 3.41 16.66 3.14
CA GLY A 68 2.03 16.74 2.67
C GLY A 68 1.33 15.41 2.38
N VAL A 69 1.93 14.28 2.77
CA VAL A 69 1.27 12.97 2.74
C VAL A 69 0.01 13.00 3.61
N LYS A 70 -1.04 12.34 3.12
CA LYS A 70 -2.36 12.32 3.74
C LYS A 70 -2.76 10.96 4.32
N GLY A 71 -1.93 9.93 4.18
CA GLY A 71 -2.22 8.61 4.71
C GLY A 71 -1.14 7.57 4.39
N LEU A 72 -1.27 6.41 5.02
CA LEU A 72 -0.46 5.23 4.75
C LEU A 72 -1.26 4.22 3.94
N LYS A 73 -0.71 3.77 2.81
CA LYS A 73 -1.24 2.64 2.05
C LYS A 73 -0.40 1.40 2.33
N VAL A 74 -1.05 0.38 2.84
CA VAL A 74 -0.50 -0.96 2.99
C VAL A 74 -0.95 -1.81 1.81
N TYR A 75 0.01 -2.40 1.08
CA TYR A 75 -0.28 -3.32 -0.01
C TYR A 75 -0.61 -4.72 0.51
N LYS A 76 -1.18 -5.53 -0.36
CA LYS A 76 -1.62 -6.89 -0.07
C LYS A 76 -0.50 -7.85 0.34
N GLY A 77 0.76 -7.51 0.10
CA GLY A 77 1.91 -8.30 0.54
C GLY A 77 1.83 -8.57 2.04
N LEU A 78 1.63 -7.52 2.84
CA LEU A 78 1.43 -7.68 4.28
C LEU A 78 0.17 -8.51 4.57
N GLY A 79 0.35 -9.59 5.29
CA GLY A 79 -0.70 -10.55 5.62
C GLY A 79 -0.95 -11.63 4.55
N LEU A 80 -0.38 -11.50 3.34
CA LEU A 80 -0.59 -12.47 2.26
C LEU A 80 0.72 -13.15 1.81
N THR A 81 1.74 -12.37 1.46
CA THR A 81 2.97 -12.91 0.85
C THR A 81 4.25 -12.45 1.53
N ASP A 82 4.23 -11.31 2.23
CA ASP A 82 5.42 -10.78 2.89
C ASP A 82 5.83 -11.69 4.03
N LYS A 83 7.12 -11.99 4.11
CA LYS A 83 7.71 -12.92 5.07
C LYS A 83 8.82 -12.24 5.83
N ASP A 84 8.96 -12.66 7.09
CA ASP A 84 10.09 -12.31 7.94
C ASP A 84 11.36 -13.12 7.55
N ASN A 85 12.47 -12.84 8.22
CA ASN A 85 13.76 -13.51 7.95
C ASN A 85 13.74 -15.01 8.27
N ASP A 86 12.79 -15.46 9.08
CA ASP A 86 12.59 -16.87 9.41
C ASP A 86 11.67 -17.58 8.37
N GLY A 87 11.15 -16.83 7.40
CA GLY A 87 10.25 -17.33 6.35
C GLY A 87 8.79 -17.40 6.79
N ASN A 88 8.43 -16.88 7.97
CA ASN A 88 7.04 -16.84 8.44
C ASN A 88 6.32 -15.67 7.79
N ARG A 89 5.04 -15.86 7.45
CA ARG A 89 4.20 -14.78 6.94
C ARG A 89 3.96 -13.72 8.01
N ILE A 90 4.22 -12.45 7.66
CA ILE A 90 3.98 -11.31 8.55
C ILE A 90 2.47 -11.03 8.58
N ALA A 91 1.83 -11.21 9.74
CA ALA A 91 0.43 -10.90 9.93
C ALA A 91 0.20 -9.37 10.05
N VAL A 92 -0.98 -8.90 9.68
CA VAL A 92 -1.31 -7.45 9.79
C VAL A 92 -1.41 -6.97 11.24
N ASP A 93 -1.62 -7.90 12.17
CA ASP A 93 -1.68 -7.69 13.62
C ASP A 93 -0.38 -8.15 14.35
N ASP A 94 0.72 -8.31 13.60
CA ASP A 94 2.02 -8.61 14.20
C ASP A 94 2.43 -7.47 15.15
N ILE A 95 2.76 -7.81 16.39
CA ILE A 95 3.09 -6.83 17.43
C ILE A 95 4.27 -5.91 17.06
N ARG A 96 5.17 -6.37 16.18
CA ARG A 96 6.29 -5.58 15.66
C ARG A 96 5.82 -4.38 14.84
N LEU A 97 4.56 -4.39 14.35
CA LEU A 97 3.94 -3.32 13.56
C LEU A 97 3.23 -2.27 14.43
N ASP A 98 2.98 -2.56 15.71
CA ASP A 98 2.27 -1.64 16.62
C ASP A 98 2.84 -0.21 16.62
N PRO A 99 4.19 0.00 16.61
CA PRO A 99 4.75 1.34 16.54
C PRO A 99 4.32 2.14 15.30
N ILE A 100 4.12 1.46 14.16
CA ILE A 100 3.68 2.09 12.91
C ILE A 100 2.21 2.52 13.02
N TRP A 101 1.35 1.62 13.51
CA TRP A 101 -0.07 1.91 13.71
C TRP A 101 -0.28 3.04 14.70
N LYS A 102 0.43 3.01 15.82
CA LYS A 102 0.41 4.08 16.83
C LYS A 102 0.87 5.42 16.24
N LYS A 103 1.96 5.43 15.48
CA LYS A 103 2.49 6.64 14.85
C LYS A 103 1.48 7.26 13.88
N CYS A 104 0.81 6.45 13.06
CA CYS A 104 -0.24 6.95 12.17
C CYS A 104 -1.39 7.60 12.96
N GLY A 105 -1.76 7.01 14.12
CA GLY A 105 -2.75 7.60 15.04
C GLY A 105 -2.28 8.93 15.64
N GLU A 106 -1.03 9.04 16.06
CA GLU A 106 -0.43 10.29 16.58
C GLU A 106 -0.38 11.39 15.52
N LEU A 107 -0.07 11.02 14.27
CA LEU A 107 -0.05 11.95 13.13
C LEU A 107 -1.44 12.29 12.59
N GLY A 108 -2.49 11.61 13.07
CA GLY A 108 -3.87 11.80 12.62
C GLY A 108 -4.10 11.41 11.15
N ILE A 109 -3.33 10.47 10.61
CA ILE A 109 -3.45 10.01 9.23
C ILE A 109 -4.16 8.64 9.15
N PRO A 110 -5.05 8.44 8.17
CA PRO A 110 -5.69 7.15 7.95
C PRO A 110 -4.71 6.11 7.40
N ILE A 111 -5.00 4.85 7.71
CA ILE A 111 -4.33 3.67 7.14
C ILE A 111 -5.32 2.97 6.22
N LEU A 112 -4.93 2.71 4.97
CA LEU A 112 -5.71 1.93 4.02
C LEU A 112 -4.97 0.63 3.72
N ILE A 113 -5.53 -0.49 4.19
CA ILE A 113 -4.96 -1.83 4.03
C ILE A 113 -5.68 -2.54 2.88
N HIS A 114 -4.91 -3.11 1.94
CA HIS A 114 -5.44 -4.00 0.92
C HIS A 114 -5.54 -5.41 1.52
N SER A 115 -6.75 -5.86 1.81
CA SER A 115 -7.00 -7.15 2.47
C SER A 115 -7.62 -8.14 1.49
N GLY A 116 -6.79 -8.99 0.92
CA GLY A 116 -7.27 -10.11 0.09
C GLY A 116 -7.25 -9.84 -1.42
N GLU A 117 -7.59 -10.90 -2.15
CA GLU A 117 -7.67 -10.95 -3.61
C GLU A 117 -9.09 -11.33 -4.04
N PRO A 118 -9.49 -11.09 -5.30
CA PRO A 118 -10.74 -11.62 -5.82
C PRO A 118 -10.85 -13.13 -5.63
N ALA A 119 -11.98 -13.63 -5.14
CA ALA A 119 -12.19 -15.06 -4.89
C ALA A 119 -11.88 -15.94 -6.13
N SER A 120 -12.03 -15.39 -7.32
CA SER A 120 -11.67 -16.04 -8.58
C SER A 120 -10.17 -16.32 -8.75
N PHE A 121 -9.29 -15.60 -8.02
CA PHE A 121 -7.85 -15.88 -8.06
C PHE A 121 -7.47 -17.19 -7.34
N TRP A 122 -8.38 -17.71 -6.52
CA TRP A 122 -8.26 -18.96 -5.74
C TRP A 122 -9.00 -20.14 -6.35
N LYS A 123 -9.70 -19.92 -7.50
CA LYS A 123 -10.44 -20.95 -8.23
C LYS A 123 -9.61 -21.46 -9.41
N ASP A 124 -10.02 -22.61 -9.94
CA ASP A 124 -9.37 -23.20 -11.12
C ASP A 124 -9.13 -22.16 -12.21
N ASN A 125 -7.90 -22.12 -12.73
CA ASN A 125 -7.49 -21.18 -13.76
C ASN A 125 -7.84 -21.72 -15.14
N ASP A 126 -9.13 -21.81 -15.44
CA ASP A 126 -9.69 -22.27 -16.69
C ASP A 126 -10.65 -21.29 -17.34
N LYS A 127 -11.23 -21.68 -18.49
CA LYS A 127 -12.14 -20.81 -19.26
C LYS A 127 -13.46 -20.43 -18.54
N TYR A 128 -13.81 -21.11 -17.48
CA TYR A 128 -15.00 -20.84 -16.67
C TYR A 128 -14.73 -19.85 -15.53
N ASN A 129 -13.46 -19.54 -15.26
CA ASN A 129 -13.07 -18.54 -14.29
C ASN A 129 -13.31 -17.13 -14.87
N GLU A 130 -14.07 -16.30 -14.20
CA GLU A 130 -14.36 -14.92 -14.62
C GLU A 130 -13.12 -14.04 -14.83
N ARG A 131 -12.00 -14.41 -14.22
CA ARG A 131 -10.70 -13.73 -14.32
C ARG A 131 -9.67 -14.51 -15.15
N TRP A 132 -10.11 -15.53 -15.87
CA TRP A 132 -9.21 -16.40 -16.64
C TRP A 132 -8.27 -15.64 -17.59
N LEU A 133 -8.78 -14.66 -18.34
CA LEU A 133 -7.95 -13.87 -19.26
C LEU A 133 -6.86 -13.07 -18.53
N GLU A 134 -7.20 -12.51 -17.38
CA GLU A 134 -6.26 -11.79 -16.52
C GLU A 134 -5.20 -12.73 -15.95
N LEU A 135 -5.61 -13.86 -15.40
CA LEU A 135 -4.72 -14.87 -14.82
C LEU A 135 -3.81 -15.51 -15.89
N LYS A 136 -4.32 -15.71 -17.10
CA LYS A 136 -3.54 -16.19 -18.23
C LYS A 136 -2.42 -15.21 -18.60
N GLN A 137 -2.69 -13.91 -18.57
CA GLN A 137 -1.72 -12.86 -18.86
C GLN A 137 -0.76 -12.57 -17.70
N LYS A 138 -1.22 -12.78 -16.46
CA LYS A 138 -0.51 -12.50 -15.23
C LYS A 138 -0.60 -13.70 -14.27
N PRO A 139 0.06 -14.82 -14.59
CA PRO A 139 -0.06 -16.07 -13.83
C PRO A 139 0.36 -15.95 -12.37
N GLY A 140 1.28 -15.03 -12.03
CA GLY A 140 1.66 -14.74 -10.65
C GLY A 140 0.56 -14.13 -9.76
N ARG A 141 -0.63 -13.86 -10.33
CA ARG A 141 -1.82 -13.47 -9.55
C ARG A 141 -2.68 -14.64 -9.10
N TYR A 142 -2.49 -15.80 -9.72
CA TYR A 142 -3.15 -17.03 -9.29
C TYR A 142 -2.64 -17.44 -7.91
N ARG A 143 -3.55 -17.85 -7.04
CA ARG A 143 -3.27 -18.32 -5.69
C ARG A 143 -3.66 -19.79 -5.59
N SER A 144 -2.77 -20.63 -5.06
CA SER A 144 -3.13 -21.99 -4.74
C SER A 144 -3.85 -22.02 -3.38
N ILE A 145 -4.71 -23.03 -3.20
CA ILE A 145 -5.42 -23.23 -1.91
C ILE A 145 -4.45 -23.59 -0.79
N ASP A 146 -3.24 -24.01 -1.14
CA ASP A 146 -2.19 -24.46 -0.21
C ASP A 146 -1.22 -23.33 0.20
N GLU A 147 -1.41 -22.11 -0.28
CA GLU A 147 -0.69 -20.89 0.12
C GLU A 147 -1.49 -20.13 1.18
#